data_b78240ea7449a70b1a422a7219081ae8
#
_entry.id   b78240ea7449a70b1a422a7219081ae8
#
_cell.length_a   1.000
_cell.length_b   1.000
_cell.length_c   1.000
_cell.angle_alpha   90.00
_cell.angle_beta   90.00
_cell.angle_gamma   90.00
#
_symmetry.space_group_name_H-M   'P 1'
#
loop_
_entity.id
_entity.type
_entity.pdbx_description
1 polymer ?
#
loop_
_entity_poly.entity_id
_entity_poly.type
_entity_poly.pdbx_seq_one_letter_code
_entity_poly.pdbx_strand_id
1 'polypeptide(L)' 'MAMNDLKTIAKGAKLSIKDGHIVCPVCRMRTRQIIRPETEAKNLQVFCAQCKSQMLVNIKTGQCSFVSPC' A
#
# COMPACT_ATOMS: atom_id res chain seq x y z
N MET A 1 -20.09 9.40 -6.39
CA MET A 1 -18.68 9.65 -6.21
C MET A 1 -17.92 8.36 -5.92
N ALA A 2 -16.84 8.16 -6.60
CA ALA A 2 -16.06 6.97 -6.40
C ALA A 2 -15.40 7.00 -5.03
N MET A 3 -15.71 6.02 -4.23
CA MET A 3 -15.19 5.97 -2.89
C MET A 3 -13.97 5.11 -2.78
N ASN A 4 -13.88 4.14 -3.66
CA ASN A 4 -12.84 3.14 -3.55
C ASN A 4 -12.13 2.99 -4.89
N ASP A 5 -10.97 3.61 -4.99
CA ASP A 5 -10.19 3.57 -6.22
C ASP A 5 -9.21 2.42 -6.27
N LEU A 6 -9.24 1.53 -5.28
CA LEU A 6 -8.32 0.40 -5.27
C LEU A 6 -8.52 -0.50 -6.49
N LYS A 7 -9.75 -0.59 -6.99
CA LYS A 7 -10.04 -1.43 -8.13
C LYS A 7 -9.43 -0.92 -9.42
N THR A 8 -9.09 0.37 -9.46
CA THR A 8 -8.49 0.95 -10.66
C THR A 8 -6.99 0.93 -10.64
N ILE A 9 -6.39 0.48 -9.54
CA ILE A 9 -4.94 0.43 -9.43
C ILE A 9 -4.46 -0.85 -10.09
N ALA A 10 -3.50 -0.70 -11.00
CA ALA A 10 -2.96 -1.85 -11.71
C ALA A 10 -2.18 -2.75 -10.76
N LYS A 11 -2.33 -4.04 -10.96
CA LYS A 11 -1.55 -5.01 -10.20
C LYS A 11 -0.08 -4.83 -10.50
N GLY A 12 0.73 -4.75 -9.45
CA GLY A 12 2.15 -4.50 -9.60
C GLY A 12 2.52 -3.04 -9.62
N ALA A 13 1.54 -2.13 -9.53
CA ALA A 13 1.82 -0.71 -9.47
C ALA A 13 2.61 -0.41 -8.20
N LYS A 14 3.62 0.46 -8.35
CA LYS A 14 4.44 0.83 -7.20
C LYS A 14 3.69 1.83 -6.34
N LEU A 15 3.72 1.61 -5.04
CA LEU A 15 3.13 2.53 -4.09
C LEU A 15 4.20 3.44 -3.52
N SER A 16 3.81 4.64 -3.19
CA SER A 16 4.74 5.61 -2.62
C SER A 16 5.07 5.24 -1.18
N ILE A 17 6.28 5.60 -0.77
CA ILE A 17 6.73 5.40 0.59
C ILE A 17 7.23 6.76 1.08
N LYS A 18 6.78 7.15 2.25
CA LYS A 18 7.18 8.42 2.83
C LYS A 18 7.62 8.19 4.27
N ASP A 19 8.87 8.58 4.57
CA ASP A 19 9.43 8.39 5.91
C ASP A 19 9.35 6.93 6.36
N GLY A 20 9.49 6.01 5.43
CA GLY A 20 9.44 4.59 5.75
C GLY A 20 8.05 4.02 5.87
N HIS A 21 7.01 4.83 5.67
CA HIS A 21 5.63 4.37 5.74
C HIS A 21 5.04 4.21 4.34
N ILE A 22 4.23 3.18 4.18
CA ILE A 22 3.49 3.02 2.93
C ILE A 22 2.42 4.09 2.85
N VAL A 23 2.36 4.77 1.71
CA VAL A 23 1.35 5.80 1.48
C VAL A 23 0.14 5.15 0.81
N CYS A 24 -1.04 5.39 1.37
CA CYS A 24 -2.27 4.86 0.82
C CYS A 24 -2.52 5.45 -0.57
N PRO A 25 -2.77 4.61 -1.59
CA PRO A 25 -3.00 5.13 -2.93
C PRO A 25 -4.37 5.78 -3.10
N VAL A 26 -5.25 5.61 -2.14
CA VAL A 26 -6.60 6.17 -2.22
C VAL A 26 -6.64 7.58 -1.63
N CYS A 27 -6.23 7.72 -0.38
CA CYS A 27 -6.29 9.01 0.30
C CYS A 27 -4.94 9.72 0.37
N ARG A 28 -3.87 9.06 -0.07
CA ARG A 28 -2.52 9.64 -0.11
C ARG A 28 -1.97 9.99 1.26
N MET A 29 -2.48 9.36 2.30
CA MET A 29 -1.98 9.56 3.65
C MET A 29 -1.08 8.40 4.04
N ARG A 30 -0.11 8.68 4.91
CA ARG A 30 0.77 7.63 5.41
C ARG A 30 -0.02 6.63 6.24
N THR A 31 0.21 5.36 5.97
CA THR A 31 -0.38 4.30 6.79
C THR A 31 0.55 4.01 7.96
N ARG A 32 0.12 3.10 8.83
CA ARG A 32 0.94 2.68 9.95
C ARG A 32 1.98 1.64 9.57
N GLN A 33 1.91 1.15 8.36
CA GLN A 33 2.83 0.12 7.92
C GLN A 33 4.19 0.72 7.63
N ILE A 34 5.20 0.24 8.31
CA ILE A 34 6.58 0.72 8.16
C ILE A 34 7.34 -0.29 7.32
N ILE A 35 8.15 0.22 6.39
CA ILE A 35 8.98 -0.60 5.51
C ILE A 35 10.43 -0.23 5.75
N ARG A 36 11.28 -1.24 5.82
CA ARG A 36 12.72 -1.03 5.89
C ARG A 36 13.36 -1.56 4.62
N PRO A 37 14.58 -1.11 4.29
CA PRO A 37 15.24 -1.57 3.07
C PRO A 37 15.39 -3.08 2.97
N GLU A 38 15.55 -3.75 4.09
CA GLU A 38 15.73 -5.19 4.12
C GLU A 38 14.43 -5.96 4.28
N THR A 39 13.31 -5.27 4.39
CA THR A 39 12.02 -5.93 4.58
C THR A 39 11.56 -6.58 3.29
N GLU A 40 11.13 -7.83 3.39
CA GLU A 40 10.49 -8.54 2.29
C GLU A 40 9.21 -9.17 2.79
N ALA A 41 8.15 -9.01 2.03
CA ALA A 41 6.87 -9.59 2.37
C ALA A 41 6.05 -9.78 1.11
N LYS A 42 5.24 -10.84 1.11
CA LYS A 42 4.32 -11.10 0.01
C LYS A 42 2.91 -11.12 0.55
N ASN A 43 2.00 -10.52 -0.18
CA ASN A 43 0.59 -10.49 0.19
C ASN A 43 0.40 -9.93 1.60
N LEU A 44 1.16 -8.88 1.91
CA LEU A 44 1.03 -8.23 3.20
C LEU A 44 -0.23 -7.38 3.19
N GLN A 45 -1.09 -7.60 4.17
CA GLN A 45 -2.30 -6.81 4.29
C GLN A 45 -1.99 -5.47 4.94
N VAL A 46 -2.37 -4.39 4.28
CA VAL A 46 -2.15 -3.04 4.78
C VAL A 46 -3.51 -2.38 4.94
N PHE A 47 -3.72 -1.79 6.08
CA PHE A 47 -4.96 -1.10 6.39
C PHE A 47 -4.69 0.39 6.54
N CYS A 48 -5.46 1.20 5.82
CA CYS A 48 -5.38 2.65 5.97
C CYS A 48 -6.49 3.12 6.89
N ALA A 49 -6.11 3.63 8.04
CA ALA A 49 -7.09 4.09 9.02
C ALA A 49 -7.80 5.37 8.59
N GLN A 50 -7.21 6.11 7.66
CA GLN A 50 -7.80 7.37 7.22
C GLN A 50 -9.01 7.14 6.33
N CYS A 51 -8.89 6.26 5.35
CA CYS A 51 -10.00 5.99 4.43
C CYS A 51 -10.55 4.59 4.62
N LYS A 52 -10.01 3.84 5.58
CA LYS A 52 -10.47 2.49 5.94
C LYS A 52 -10.40 1.52 4.78
N SER A 53 -9.41 1.72 3.91
CA SER A 53 -9.17 0.81 2.81
C SER A 53 -8.20 -0.28 3.23
N GLN A 54 -8.42 -1.47 2.73
CA GLN A 54 -7.53 -2.60 2.95
C GLN A 54 -6.99 -3.06 1.61
N MET A 55 -5.71 -3.42 1.60
CA MET A 55 -5.09 -3.83 0.36
C MET A 55 -3.98 -4.82 0.66
N LEU A 56 -3.65 -5.62 -0.36
CA LEU A 56 -2.53 -6.52 -0.29
C LEU A 56 -1.38 -5.94 -1.10
N VAL A 57 -0.19 -6.01 -0.54
CA VAL A 57 1.00 -5.47 -1.19
C VAL A 57 2.14 -6.45 -1.08
N ASN A 58 3.10 -6.31 -1.97
CA ASN A 58 4.37 -7.02 -1.89
C ASN A 58 5.46 -6.02 -1.57
N ILE A 59 6.37 -6.42 -0.70
CA ILE A 59 7.50 -5.59 -0.33
C ILE A 59 8.78 -6.33 -0.67
N LYS A 60 9.66 -5.66 -1.39
CA LYS A 60 10.96 -6.24 -1.75
C LYS A 60 11.97 -5.12 -1.90
N THR A 61 13.10 -5.27 -1.22
CA THR A 61 14.24 -4.32 -1.30
C THR A 61 13.79 -2.87 -1.14
N GLY A 62 12.93 -2.63 -0.15
CA GLY A 62 12.48 -1.27 0.13
C GLY A 62 11.43 -0.72 -0.81
N GLN A 63 10.89 -1.55 -1.70
CA GLN A 63 9.83 -1.15 -2.62
C GLN A 63 8.55 -1.84 -2.28
N CYS A 64 7.45 -1.13 -2.50
CA CYS A 64 6.12 -1.65 -2.22
C CYS A 64 5.32 -1.68 -3.51
N SER A 65 4.75 -2.83 -3.82
CA SER A 65 3.94 -3.00 -5.03
C SER A 65 2.53 -3.42 -4.64
N PHE A 66 1.56 -2.85 -5.33
CA PHE A 66 0.17 -3.17 -5.09
C PHE A 66 -0.15 -4.54 -5.69
N VAL A 67 -0.83 -5.39 -4.92
CA VAL A 67 -1.24 -6.70 -5.42
C VAL A 67 -2.72 -6.69 -5.75
N SER A 68 -3.56 -6.39 -4.78
CA SER A 68 -5.00 -6.38 -5.01
C SER A 68 -5.69 -5.71 -3.82
N PRO A 69 -6.92 -5.25 -4.03
CA PRO A 69 -7.72 -4.80 -2.89
C PRO A 69 -8.08 -6.01 -2.03
N CYS A 70 -8.14 -5.78 -0.75
CA CYS A 70 -8.47 -6.85 0.19
C CYS A 70 -9.96 -6.87 0.48
#